data_05ffae5b417dc0207574f0882825a803
#
_entry.id   05ffae5b417dc0207574f0882825a803
#
_cell.length_a   1.000
_cell.length_b   1.000
_cell.length_c   1.000
_cell.angle_alpha   90.00
_cell.angle_beta   90.00
_cell.angle_gamma   90.00
#
_symmetry.space_group_name_H-M   'P 1'
#
loop_
_entity.id
_entity.type
_entity.pdbx_description
1 polymer ?
#
loop_
_entity_poly.entity_id
_entity_poly.type
_entity_poly.pdbx_seq_one_letter_code
_entity_poly.pdbx_strand_id
1 'polypeptide(L)'
;SLAFAHSGGAHVHGFFAGLEHPLLGMDHLLAMVAVGMIGARSGGRSIVLVPLVFVSAMVAGASLSMAGIGLPSLETGIALSLVVFGAMVGLAKPLPLAAAAALTALFGLFHGNAHGLEIPESAGGMAYAAGFVLGTSMLHAIGVLSVFKLARWPMKVRTAGLATSLVGMAMRPRPSE
;
A
#
# COMPACT_ATOMS: atom_id res chain seq x y z
N SER A 1 -40.11 10.65 -21.24
CA SER A 1 -38.68 10.79 -21.55
C SER A 1 -37.82 10.14 -20.51
N LEU A 2 -36.95 9.29 -21.01
CA LEU A 2 -36.16 8.31 -20.33
C LEU A 2 -34.98 8.94 -19.59
N ALA A 3 -34.99 8.96 -18.27
CA ALA A 3 -33.87 9.33 -17.42
C ALA A 3 -33.65 8.28 -16.29
N PHE A 4 -33.58 7.01 -16.65
CA PHE A 4 -33.30 5.92 -15.72
C PHE A 4 -32.21 5.03 -16.30
N ALA A 5 -30.96 5.48 -16.30
CA ALA A 5 -29.93 4.56 -16.78
C ALA A 5 -28.51 4.75 -16.26
N HIS A 6 -28.21 5.53 -15.24
CA HIS A 6 -26.78 5.66 -14.90
C HIS A 6 -26.38 5.67 -13.41
N SER A 7 -27.27 5.42 -12.45
CA SER A 7 -26.86 5.38 -11.05
C SER A 7 -26.12 4.07 -10.66
N GLY A 8 -26.45 2.94 -11.28
CA GLY A 8 -25.80 1.65 -10.99
C GLY A 8 -24.44 1.49 -11.66
N GLY A 9 -24.26 2.01 -12.88
CA GLY A 9 -23.03 1.86 -13.65
C GLY A 9 -21.86 2.65 -13.04
N ALA A 10 -22.09 3.85 -12.56
CA ALA A 10 -21.04 4.69 -11.97
C ALA A 10 -20.42 4.08 -10.70
N HIS A 11 -21.23 3.43 -9.86
CA HIS A 11 -20.74 2.75 -8.64
C HIS A 11 -19.91 1.51 -8.96
N VAL A 12 -20.29 0.73 -9.95
CA VAL A 12 -19.54 -0.46 -10.39
C VAL A 12 -18.22 -0.07 -11.01
N HIS A 13 -18.21 0.95 -11.86
CA HIS A 13 -16.98 1.48 -12.45
C HIS A 13 -16.04 2.06 -11.38
N GLY A 14 -16.55 2.75 -10.38
CA GLY A 14 -15.77 3.26 -9.25
C GLY A 14 -15.09 2.14 -8.48
N PHE A 15 -15.81 1.06 -8.14
CA PHE A 15 -15.24 -0.07 -7.41
C PHE A 15 -14.09 -0.75 -8.17
N PHE A 16 -14.30 -1.08 -9.45
CA PHE A 16 -13.26 -1.73 -10.25
C PHE A 16 -12.06 -0.81 -10.51
N ALA A 17 -12.30 0.48 -10.75
CA ALA A 17 -11.23 1.45 -10.87
C ALA A 17 -10.38 1.51 -9.58
N GLY A 18 -11.03 1.51 -8.40
CA GLY A 18 -10.33 1.45 -7.12
C GLY A 18 -9.57 0.13 -6.93
N LEU A 19 -10.15 -1.00 -7.31
CA LEU A 19 -9.54 -2.32 -7.19
C LEU A 19 -8.26 -2.44 -8.03
N GLU A 20 -8.27 -1.90 -9.25
CA GLU A 20 -7.14 -1.95 -10.18
C GLU A 20 -6.07 -0.91 -9.85
N HIS A 21 -6.45 0.19 -9.21
CA HIS A 21 -5.56 1.32 -8.98
C HIS A 21 -4.22 0.95 -8.30
N PRO A 22 -4.18 0.16 -7.21
CA PRO A 22 -2.92 -0.24 -6.58
C PRO A 22 -2.01 -1.11 -7.46
N LEU A 23 -2.51 -1.63 -8.58
CA LEU A 23 -1.75 -2.44 -9.53
C LEU A 23 -1.07 -1.59 -10.61
N LEU A 24 -1.51 -0.35 -10.80
CA LEU A 24 -1.04 0.53 -11.88
C LEU A 24 0.27 1.26 -11.53
N GLY A 25 0.53 1.49 -10.24
CA GLY A 25 1.76 2.08 -9.74
C GLY A 25 2.76 1.03 -9.27
N MET A 26 3.96 1.00 -9.86
CA MET A 26 5.01 0.05 -9.46
C MET A 26 5.43 0.24 -8.00
N ASP A 27 5.50 1.46 -7.53
CA ASP A 27 5.77 1.85 -6.15
C ASP A 27 4.73 1.27 -5.18
N HIS A 28 3.45 1.46 -5.49
CA HIS A 28 2.34 0.93 -4.72
C HIS A 28 2.36 -0.59 -4.68
N LEU A 29 2.42 -1.23 -5.83
CA LEU A 29 2.45 -2.69 -5.94
C LEU A 29 3.57 -3.27 -5.09
N LEU A 30 4.79 -2.74 -5.21
CA LEU A 30 5.94 -3.23 -4.44
C LEU A 30 5.79 -2.97 -2.94
N ALA A 31 5.30 -1.78 -2.55
CA ALA A 31 5.09 -1.45 -1.14
C ALA A 31 4.06 -2.39 -0.50
N MET A 32 2.90 -2.60 -1.15
CA MET A 32 1.83 -3.48 -0.62
C MET A 32 2.31 -4.92 -0.47
N VAL A 33 2.99 -5.47 -1.49
CA VAL A 33 3.57 -6.82 -1.41
C VAL A 33 4.60 -6.90 -0.29
N ALA A 34 5.48 -5.88 -0.16
CA ALA A 34 6.49 -5.86 0.89
C ALA A 34 5.87 -5.82 2.30
N VAL A 35 4.79 -5.07 2.52
CA VAL A 35 4.07 -5.04 3.82
C VAL A 35 3.56 -6.45 4.18
N GLY A 36 2.95 -7.17 3.24
CA GLY A 36 2.56 -8.56 3.45
C GLY A 36 3.75 -9.47 3.79
N MET A 37 4.87 -9.31 3.07
CA MET A 37 6.10 -10.07 3.35
C MET A 37 6.67 -9.76 4.74
N ILE A 38 6.64 -8.50 5.20
CA ILE A 38 7.08 -8.09 6.54
C ILE A 38 6.25 -8.80 7.60
N GLY A 39 4.92 -8.78 7.48
CA GLY A 39 4.03 -9.46 8.41
C GLY A 39 4.31 -10.96 8.49
N ALA A 40 4.45 -11.62 7.33
CA ALA A 40 4.72 -13.06 7.25
C ALA A 40 6.09 -13.44 7.84
N ARG A 41 7.13 -12.64 7.62
CA ARG A 41 8.47 -12.87 8.16
C ARG A 41 8.54 -12.72 9.68
N SER A 42 7.75 -11.80 10.22
CA SER A 42 7.64 -11.61 11.67
C SER A 42 6.84 -12.72 12.35
N GLY A 43 5.94 -13.38 11.60
CA GLY A 43 5.16 -14.52 12.08
C GLY A 43 4.08 -14.18 13.10
N GLY A 44 3.37 -15.20 13.57
CA GLY A 44 2.35 -15.05 14.61
C GLY A 44 1.29 -13.98 14.28
N ARG A 45 1.01 -13.11 15.23
CA ARG A 45 0.02 -12.02 15.07
C ARG A 45 0.43 -10.98 14.02
N SER A 46 1.73 -10.86 13.73
CA SER A 46 2.25 -9.87 12.77
C SER A 46 1.71 -10.10 11.35
N ILE A 47 1.37 -11.35 11.00
CA ILE A 47 0.81 -11.71 9.68
C ILE A 47 -0.45 -10.88 9.37
N VAL A 48 -1.25 -10.60 10.37
CA VAL A 48 -2.51 -9.85 10.24
C VAL A 48 -2.32 -8.40 10.69
N LEU A 49 -1.65 -8.16 11.81
CA LEU A 49 -1.57 -6.82 12.40
C LEU A 49 -0.75 -5.84 11.55
N VAL A 50 0.33 -6.27 10.92
CA VAL A 50 1.15 -5.38 10.08
C VAL A 50 0.36 -4.88 8.85
N PRO A 51 -0.26 -5.76 8.03
CA PRO A 51 -1.17 -5.32 6.97
C PRO A 51 -2.34 -4.45 7.47
N LEU A 52 -2.97 -4.84 8.58
CA LEU A 52 -4.12 -4.11 9.12
C LEU A 52 -3.74 -2.69 9.55
N VAL A 53 -2.60 -2.53 10.23
CA VAL A 53 -2.08 -1.22 10.64
C VAL A 53 -1.78 -0.36 9.41
N PHE A 54 -1.18 -0.94 8.36
CA PHE A 54 -0.93 -0.22 7.12
C PHE A 54 -2.24 0.29 6.49
N VAL A 55 -3.24 -0.58 6.30
CA VAL A 55 -4.54 -0.22 5.71
C VAL A 55 -5.25 0.84 6.56
N SER A 56 -5.25 0.70 7.89
CA SER A 56 -5.87 1.68 8.79
C SER A 56 -5.20 3.05 8.68
N ALA A 57 -3.87 3.08 8.65
CA ALA A 57 -3.11 4.31 8.47
C ALA A 57 -3.32 4.92 7.08
N MET A 58 -3.42 4.09 6.04
CA MET A 58 -3.73 4.52 4.68
C MET A 58 -5.12 5.19 4.61
N VAL A 59 -6.14 4.60 5.22
CA VAL A 59 -7.47 5.21 5.30
C VAL A 59 -7.42 6.54 6.05
N ALA A 60 -6.68 6.61 7.15
CA ALA A 60 -6.49 7.86 7.89
C ALA A 60 -5.77 8.93 7.05
N GLY A 61 -4.70 8.55 6.33
CA GLY A 61 -3.98 9.44 5.42
C GLY A 61 -4.86 9.99 4.29
N ALA A 62 -5.68 9.12 3.68
CA ALA A 62 -6.66 9.52 2.67
C ALA A 62 -7.70 10.50 3.24
N SER A 63 -8.20 10.24 4.44
CA SER A 63 -9.15 11.14 5.11
C SER A 63 -8.54 12.51 5.41
N LEU A 64 -7.27 12.58 5.80
CA LEU A 64 -6.55 13.85 5.98
C LEU A 64 -6.48 14.63 4.67
N SER A 65 -6.11 13.96 3.58
CA SER A 65 -6.01 14.57 2.25
C SER A 65 -7.37 15.10 1.79
N MET A 66 -8.44 14.33 1.95
CA MET A 66 -9.80 14.76 1.64
C MET A 66 -10.27 15.97 2.49
N ALA A 67 -9.73 16.11 3.71
CA ALA A 67 -9.95 17.27 4.57
C ALA A 67 -9.04 18.47 4.21
N GLY A 68 -8.28 18.42 3.12
CA GLY A 68 -7.36 19.47 2.68
C GLY A 68 -6.02 19.50 3.41
N ILE A 69 -5.69 18.44 4.17
CA ILE A 69 -4.43 18.33 4.91
C ILE A 69 -3.48 17.45 4.09
N GLY A 70 -2.61 18.09 3.31
CA GLY A 70 -1.55 17.43 2.54
C GLY A 70 -0.28 17.21 3.38
N LEU A 71 0.31 16.03 3.28
CA LEU A 71 1.61 15.76 3.88
C LEU A 71 2.73 16.31 2.98
N PRO A 72 3.80 16.88 3.56
CA PRO A 72 4.90 17.41 2.75
C PRO A 72 5.69 16.27 2.09
N SER A 73 6.24 16.54 0.90
CA SER A 73 7.16 15.64 0.20
C SER A 73 6.62 14.22 0.00
N LEU A 74 5.35 14.08 -0.42
CA LEU A 74 4.66 12.80 -0.61
C LEU A 74 5.47 11.82 -1.47
N GLU A 75 5.95 12.24 -2.62
CA GLU A 75 6.76 11.43 -3.54
C GLU A 75 8.01 10.87 -2.86
N THR A 76 8.69 11.72 -2.07
CA THR A 76 9.87 11.30 -1.30
C THR A 76 9.48 10.30 -0.22
N GLY A 77 8.35 10.51 0.48
CA GLY A 77 7.84 9.59 1.48
C GLY A 77 7.50 8.22 0.88
N ILE A 78 6.88 8.20 -0.29
CA ILE A 78 6.56 6.97 -1.03
C ILE A 78 7.84 6.24 -1.46
N ALA A 79 8.79 6.94 -2.09
CA ALA A 79 10.07 6.34 -2.48
C ALA A 79 10.84 5.79 -1.26
N LEU A 80 10.87 6.53 -0.15
CA LEU A 80 11.51 6.09 1.09
C LEU A 80 10.80 4.86 1.69
N SER A 81 9.48 4.74 1.54
CA SER A 81 8.76 3.56 2.00
C SER A 81 9.28 2.28 1.34
N LEU A 82 9.57 2.30 0.04
CA LEU A 82 10.14 1.15 -0.67
C LEU A 82 11.53 0.80 -0.15
N VAL A 83 12.37 1.82 0.10
CA VAL A 83 13.71 1.60 0.67
C VAL A 83 13.59 0.91 2.02
N VAL A 84 12.75 1.44 2.92
CA VAL A 84 12.59 0.94 4.28
C VAL A 84 11.91 -0.44 4.27
N PHE A 85 10.80 -0.62 3.57
CA PHE A 85 10.10 -1.90 3.51
C PHE A 85 10.96 -2.98 2.85
N GLY A 86 11.67 -2.64 1.77
CA GLY A 86 12.61 -3.54 1.14
C GLY A 86 13.74 -3.95 2.08
N ALA A 87 14.31 -3.02 2.84
CA ALA A 87 15.30 -3.30 3.85
C ALA A 87 14.74 -4.21 4.95
N MET A 88 13.52 -3.94 5.46
CA MET A 88 12.85 -4.79 6.46
C MET A 88 12.66 -6.22 5.97
N VAL A 89 12.29 -6.41 4.70
CA VAL A 89 12.20 -7.74 4.07
C VAL A 89 13.60 -8.35 3.88
N GLY A 90 14.61 -7.55 3.56
CA GLY A 90 15.99 -7.99 3.34
C GLY A 90 16.77 -8.36 4.62
N LEU A 91 16.38 -7.88 5.80
CA LEU A 91 17.07 -8.14 7.08
C LEU A 91 17.19 -9.65 7.37
N ALA A 92 18.26 -10.03 8.05
CA ALA A 92 18.45 -11.41 8.47
C ALA A 92 17.43 -11.85 9.53
N LYS A 93 17.08 -10.94 10.44
CA LYS A 93 16.05 -11.14 11.47
C LYS A 93 14.95 -10.10 11.27
N PRO A 94 13.67 -10.48 11.42
CA PRO A 94 12.56 -9.52 11.36
C PRO A 94 12.62 -8.55 12.54
N LEU A 95 12.04 -7.36 12.34
CA LEU A 95 11.89 -6.38 13.40
C LEU A 95 10.84 -6.84 14.43
N PRO A 96 10.92 -6.36 15.68
CA PRO A 96 9.83 -6.51 16.64
C PRO A 96 8.53 -5.92 16.08
N LEU A 97 7.38 -6.52 16.46
CA LEU A 97 6.06 -6.10 15.96
C LEU A 97 5.82 -4.61 16.11
N ALA A 98 6.17 -4.01 17.25
CA ALA A 98 5.95 -2.59 17.50
C ALA A 98 6.71 -1.70 16.49
N ALA A 99 7.97 -2.03 16.18
CA ALA A 99 8.76 -1.29 15.21
C ALA A 99 8.23 -1.49 13.78
N ALA A 100 7.87 -2.72 13.42
CA ALA A 100 7.26 -3.01 12.12
C ALA A 100 5.93 -2.26 11.96
N ALA A 101 5.07 -2.29 12.97
CA ALA A 101 3.79 -1.58 12.96
C ALA A 101 3.97 -0.06 12.88
N ALA A 102 4.91 0.52 13.64
CA ALA A 102 5.16 1.97 13.59
C ALA A 102 5.64 2.43 12.20
N LEU A 103 6.56 1.70 11.58
CA LEU A 103 7.05 2.03 10.25
C LEU A 103 5.97 1.83 9.18
N THR A 104 5.18 0.76 9.27
CA THR A 104 4.09 0.54 8.32
C THR A 104 2.96 1.55 8.51
N ALA A 105 2.66 1.99 9.73
CA ALA A 105 1.70 3.06 9.98
C ALA A 105 2.18 4.40 9.39
N LEU A 106 3.43 4.77 9.65
CA LEU A 106 4.01 6.01 9.12
C LEU A 106 3.87 6.07 7.59
N PHE A 107 4.36 5.06 6.90
CA PHE A 107 4.29 5.05 5.45
C PHE A 107 2.89 4.79 4.89
N GLY A 108 2.03 4.08 5.62
CA GLY A 108 0.62 3.96 5.30
C GLY A 108 -0.08 5.32 5.22
N LEU A 109 0.24 6.25 6.15
CA LEU A 109 -0.25 7.62 6.10
C LEU A 109 0.16 8.34 4.81
N PHE A 110 1.43 8.22 4.39
CA PHE A 110 1.92 8.82 3.14
C PHE A 110 1.19 8.26 1.92
N HIS A 111 1.09 6.94 1.81
CA HIS A 111 0.38 6.29 0.70
C HIS A 111 -1.08 6.70 0.65
N GLY A 112 -1.75 6.71 1.80
CA GLY A 112 -3.15 7.14 1.89
C GLY A 112 -3.34 8.62 1.53
N ASN A 113 -2.45 9.49 2.02
CA ASN A 113 -2.55 10.92 1.72
C ASN A 113 -2.34 11.22 0.24
N ALA A 114 -1.44 10.51 -0.43
CA ALA A 114 -1.26 10.63 -1.88
C ALA A 114 -2.54 10.25 -2.65
N HIS A 115 -3.20 9.15 -2.27
CA HIS A 115 -4.39 8.67 -2.98
C HIS A 115 -5.70 9.33 -2.58
N GLY A 116 -5.75 9.98 -1.40
CA GLY A 116 -6.95 10.69 -0.98
C GLY A 116 -7.39 11.79 -1.95
N LEU A 117 -6.44 12.40 -2.66
CA LEU A 117 -6.69 13.40 -3.71
C LEU A 117 -7.25 12.78 -5.01
N GLU A 118 -7.05 11.48 -5.21
CA GLU A 118 -7.48 10.77 -6.42
C GLU A 118 -8.87 10.14 -6.27
N ILE A 119 -9.43 10.17 -5.05
CA ILE A 119 -10.78 9.65 -4.78
C ILE A 119 -11.80 10.58 -5.44
N PRO A 120 -12.65 10.08 -6.37
CA PRO A 120 -13.66 10.90 -7.00
C PRO A 120 -14.64 11.48 -5.97
N GLU A 121 -14.93 12.78 -6.03
CA GLU A 121 -15.93 13.44 -5.18
C GLU A 121 -17.37 12.98 -5.46
N SER A 122 -17.58 12.24 -6.55
CA SER A 122 -18.87 11.72 -6.98
C SER A 122 -19.36 10.57 -6.10
N ALA A 123 -20.62 10.16 -6.27
CA ALA A 123 -21.22 8.99 -5.61
C ALA A 123 -20.43 7.67 -5.79
N GLY A 124 -19.47 7.62 -6.70
CA GLY A 124 -18.52 6.50 -6.89
C GLY A 124 -17.36 6.47 -5.92
N GLY A 125 -17.09 7.54 -5.14
CA GLY A 125 -15.92 7.65 -4.28
C GLY A 125 -15.84 6.57 -3.19
N MET A 126 -16.96 6.26 -2.54
CA MET A 126 -16.99 5.17 -1.54
C MET A 126 -16.77 3.79 -2.17
N ALA A 127 -17.32 3.55 -3.36
CA ALA A 127 -17.09 2.30 -4.09
C ALA A 127 -15.62 2.19 -4.53
N TYR A 128 -15.04 3.29 -5.01
CA TYR A 128 -13.61 3.37 -5.32
C TYR A 128 -12.75 3.05 -4.09
N ALA A 129 -13.02 3.70 -2.95
CA ALA A 129 -12.27 3.46 -1.71
C ALA A 129 -12.37 1.99 -1.26
N ALA A 130 -13.56 1.37 -1.35
CA ALA A 130 -13.75 -0.04 -1.03
C ALA A 130 -12.96 -0.96 -1.98
N GLY A 131 -12.98 -0.69 -3.28
CA GLY A 131 -12.17 -1.41 -4.27
C GLY A 131 -10.68 -1.27 -3.99
N PHE A 132 -10.22 -0.05 -3.70
CA PHE A 132 -8.82 0.24 -3.40
C PHE A 132 -8.33 -0.53 -2.15
N VAL A 133 -9.10 -0.52 -1.05
CA VAL A 133 -8.78 -1.27 0.17
C VAL A 133 -8.73 -2.77 -0.11
N LEU A 134 -9.66 -3.29 -0.92
CA LEU A 134 -9.65 -4.70 -1.29
C LEU A 134 -8.42 -5.04 -2.14
N GLY A 135 -8.10 -4.26 -3.18
CA GLY A 135 -6.91 -4.46 -4.01
C GLY A 135 -5.61 -4.45 -3.20
N THR A 136 -5.47 -3.46 -2.32
CA THR A 136 -4.35 -3.37 -1.37
C THR A 136 -4.27 -4.62 -0.48
N SER A 137 -5.39 -5.07 0.08
CA SER A 137 -5.44 -6.26 0.94
C SER A 137 -5.06 -7.54 0.18
N MET A 138 -5.45 -7.65 -1.07
CA MET A 138 -5.05 -8.76 -1.95
C MET A 138 -3.54 -8.77 -2.20
N LEU A 139 -2.93 -7.61 -2.43
CA LEU A 139 -1.47 -7.49 -2.59
C LEU A 139 -0.73 -7.85 -1.29
N HIS A 140 -1.24 -7.47 -0.13
CA HIS A 140 -0.72 -7.92 1.16
C HIS A 140 -0.78 -9.46 1.26
N ALA A 141 -1.91 -10.07 0.89
CA ALA A 141 -2.05 -11.53 0.91
C ALA A 141 -1.06 -12.21 -0.04
N ILE A 142 -0.82 -11.65 -1.24
CA ILE A 142 0.20 -12.12 -2.17
C ILE A 142 1.59 -12.07 -1.52
N GLY A 143 1.93 -10.99 -0.82
CA GLY A 143 3.17 -10.86 -0.08
C GLY A 143 3.34 -11.93 1.00
N VAL A 144 2.29 -12.16 1.79
CA VAL A 144 2.26 -13.22 2.81
C VAL A 144 2.49 -14.60 2.18
N LEU A 145 1.72 -14.94 1.15
CA LEU A 145 1.82 -16.22 0.45
C LEU A 145 3.18 -16.43 -0.21
N SER A 146 3.79 -15.34 -0.71
CA SER A 146 5.12 -15.40 -1.32
C SER A 146 6.18 -15.86 -0.32
N VAL A 147 6.13 -15.36 0.92
CA VAL A 147 7.06 -15.79 1.98
C VAL A 147 6.85 -17.27 2.31
N PHE A 148 5.62 -17.74 2.46
CA PHE A 148 5.34 -19.16 2.75
C PHE A 148 5.79 -20.08 1.60
N LYS A 149 5.50 -19.71 0.35
CA LYS A 149 5.94 -20.47 -0.82
C LYS A 149 7.47 -20.51 -0.95
N LEU A 150 8.14 -19.42 -0.59
CA LEU A 150 9.59 -19.28 -0.66
C LEU A 150 10.29 -19.63 0.67
N ALA A 151 9.60 -20.22 1.66
CA ALA A 151 10.17 -20.54 2.97
C ALA A 151 11.42 -21.43 2.89
N ARG A 152 11.48 -22.30 1.87
CA ARG A 152 12.68 -23.14 1.55
C ARG A 152 13.85 -22.35 0.97
N TRP A 153 13.61 -21.10 0.56
CA TRP A 153 14.55 -20.26 -0.17
C TRP A 153 14.69 -18.88 0.49
N PRO A 154 15.16 -18.82 1.75
CA PRO A 154 15.18 -17.55 2.50
C PRO A 154 16.00 -16.46 1.79
N MET A 155 17.01 -16.84 1.03
CA MET A 155 17.79 -15.90 0.22
C MET A 155 16.95 -15.25 -0.87
N LYS A 156 16.01 -15.96 -1.52
CA LYS A 156 15.14 -15.37 -2.54
C LYS A 156 14.18 -14.31 -1.94
N VAL A 157 13.68 -14.54 -0.73
CA VAL A 157 12.88 -13.55 -0.01
C VAL A 157 13.70 -12.29 0.29
N ARG A 158 14.93 -12.48 0.78
CA ARG A 158 15.83 -11.36 1.10
C ARG A 158 16.28 -10.59 -0.14
N THR A 159 16.59 -11.27 -1.24
CA THR A 159 16.93 -10.60 -2.50
C THR A 159 15.76 -9.83 -3.08
N ALA A 160 14.52 -10.34 -2.97
CA ALA A 160 13.33 -9.58 -3.36
C ALA A 160 13.19 -8.28 -2.55
N GLY A 161 13.42 -8.33 -1.24
CA GLY A 161 13.42 -7.13 -0.40
C GLY A 161 14.51 -6.12 -0.82
N LEU A 162 15.74 -6.59 -1.04
CA LEU A 162 16.82 -5.72 -1.50
C LEU A 162 16.52 -5.10 -2.87
N ALA A 163 15.94 -5.86 -3.79
CA ALA A 163 15.50 -5.33 -5.09
C ALA A 163 14.43 -4.23 -4.92
N THR A 164 13.47 -4.40 -4.02
CA THR A 164 12.49 -3.36 -3.68
C THR A 164 13.16 -2.09 -3.16
N SER A 165 14.17 -2.22 -2.27
CA SER A 165 14.93 -1.06 -1.79
C SER A 165 15.68 -0.35 -2.92
N LEU A 166 16.28 -1.09 -3.84
CA LEU A 166 16.98 -0.50 -5.00
C LEU A 166 16.01 0.27 -5.92
N VAL A 167 14.81 -0.24 -6.14
CA VAL A 167 13.76 0.49 -6.89
C VAL A 167 13.43 1.80 -6.18
N GLY A 168 13.19 1.79 -4.87
CA GLY A 168 12.92 3.01 -4.10
C GLY A 168 14.05 4.03 -4.19
N MET A 169 15.30 3.59 -4.14
CA MET A 169 16.46 4.49 -4.31
C MET A 169 16.58 5.06 -5.72
N ALA A 170 16.12 4.33 -6.73
CA ALA A 170 16.15 4.78 -8.13
C ALA A 170 14.99 5.74 -8.48
N MET A 171 13.95 5.79 -7.69
CA MET A 171 12.82 6.72 -7.88
C MET A 171 13.28 8.14 -7.58
N ARG A 172 13.12 9.02 -8.57
CA ARG A 172 13.41 10.47 -8.39
C ARG A 172 12.10 11.14 -7.99
N PRO A 173 12.10 11.92 -6.89
CA PRO A 173 10.97 12.79 -6.58
C PRO A 173 10.70 13.71 -7.77
N ARG A 174 9.45 13.89 -8.15
CA ARG A 174 9.09 14.91 -9.13
C ARG A 174 9.37 16.26 -8.50
N PRO A 175 9.92 17.25 -9.27
CA PRO A 175 10.02 18.61 -8.78
C PRO A 175 8.62 19.08 -8.37
N SER A 176 8.50 19.66 -7.17
CA SER A 176 7.27 20.35 -6.76
C SER A 176 7.06 21.53 -7.72
N GLU A 177 6.01 21.48 -8.53
CA GLU A 177 5.53 22.65 -9.27
C GLU A 177 4.93 23.68 -8.33
#